data_b1a91b212715a2e56dcd8509c7df3391
#
_entry.id   b1a91b212715a2e56dcd8509c7df3391
#
_cell.length_a   1.000
_cell.length_b   1.000
_cell.length_c   1.000
_cell.angle_alpha   90.00
_cell.angle_beta   90.00
_cell.angle_gamma   90.00
#
_symmetry.space_group_name_H-M   'P 1'
#
loop_
_entity.id
_entity.type
_entity.pdbx_description
1 polymer ?
#
loop_
_entity_poly.entity_id
_entity_poly.type
_entity_poly.pdbx_seq_one_letter_code
_entity_poly.pdbx_strand_id
1 'polypeptide(L)'
;MISGKEGYISFLFEHKSYPDKAIAIQLLKYMAEIWETKMKKEEVSELPIVIPLVVYHGESKWRFPLHLGGFLNGFEEMPQHVKEYLPNFHYLLYDLSE
;
A
#
# COMPACT_ATOMS: atom_id res chain seq x y z
N MET A 1 -1.96 -5.41 -14.35
CA MET A 1 -3.34 -5.52 -13.86
C MET A 1 -3.89 -6.91 -14.14
N ILE A 2 -4.49 -7.51 -13.16
CA ILE A 2 -5.20 -8.76 -13.32
C ILE A 2 -6.67 -8.46 -13.17
N SER A 3 -7.45 -8.84 -14.15
CA SER A 3 -8.87 -8.59 -14.09
C SER A 3 -9.64 -9.85 -14.46
N GLY A 4 -10.72 -10.09 -13.77
CA GLY A 4 -11.63 -11.15 -14.09
C GLY A 4 -13.01 -10.61 -14.24
N LYS A 5 -13.94 -11.47 -14.51
CA LYS A 5 -15.31 -11.05 -14.73
C LYS A 5 -15.91 -10.41 -13.50
N GLU A 6 -15.58 -10.93 -12.35
CA GLU A 6 -16.20 -10.50 -11.10
C GLU A 6 -15.26 -9.78 -10.18
N GLY A 7 -14.02 -9.60 -10.56
CA GLY A 7 -13.10 -8.94 -9.70
C GLY A 7 -11.96 -8.40 -10.50
N TYR A 8 -11.54 -7.22 -10.10
CA TYR A 8 -10.43 -6.58 -10.74
C TYR A 8 -9.37 -6.32 -9.70
N ILE A 9 -8.17 -6.80 -9.96
CA ILE A 9 -7.03 -6.52 -9.11
C ILE A 9 -6.08 -5.66 -9.91
N SER A 10 -5.80 -4.48 -9.38
CA SER A 10 -4.83 -3.57 -9.98
C SER A 10 -3.60 -3.56 -9.11
N PHE A 11 -2.44 -3.48 -9.73
CA PHE A 11 -1.20 -3.33 -9.00
C PHE A 11 -0.74 -1.88 -9.10
N LEU A 12 -0.41 -1.31 -7.95
CA LEU A 12 0.16 0.03 -7.89
C LEU A 12 1.67 -0.12 -7.75
N PHE A 13 2.41 0.23 -8.80
CA PHE A 13 3.86 0.10 -8.79
C PHE A 13 4.50 1.41 -8.36
N GLU A 14 5.44 1.33 -7.44
CA GLU A 14 6.21 2.47 -7.00
C GLU A 14 7.69 2.11 -7.03
N HIS A 15 8.48 2.92 -7.71
CA HIS A 15 9.92 2.71 -7.79
C HIS A 15 10.63 3.61 -6.78
N LYS A 16 11.59 3.04 -6.06
CA LYS A 16 12.38 3.79 -5.09
C LYS A 16 13.86 3.48 -5.29
N SER A 17 14.68 4.51 -5.19
CA SER A 17 16.14 4.35 -5.24
C SER A 17 16.77 4.62 -3.87
N TYR A 18 15.97 4.89 -2.88
CA TYR A 18 16.43 5.05 -1.50
C TYR A 18 15.30 4.59 -0.57
N PRO A 19 15.64 4.15 0.66
CA PRO A 19 14.59 3.78 1.61
C PRO A 19 13.86 5.05 2.06
N ASP A 20 12.55 5.03 1.90
CA ASP A 20 11.73 6.20 2.14
C ASP A 20 10.75 5.92 3.29
N LYS A 21 10.89 6.65 4.39
CA LYS A 21 10.04 6.43 5.55
C LYS A 21 8.58 6.81 5.30
N ALA A 22 8.31 7.57 4.26
CA ALA A 22 6.96 7.99 3.93
C ALA A 22 6.27 7.02 2.96
N ILE A 23 6.90 5.89 2.66
CA ILE A 23 6.40 4.99 1.61
C ILE A 23 4.95 4.56 1.85
N ALA A 24 4.62 4.16 3.09
CA ALA A 24 3.28 3.66 3.36
C ALA A 24 2.23 4.75 3.18
N ILE A 25 2.54 5.98 3.60
CA ILE A 25 1.61 7.10 3.43
C ILE A 25 1.45 7.46 1.96
N GLN A 26 2.54 7.44 1.20
CA GLN A 26 2.46 7.72 -0.24
C GLN A 26 1.59 6.70 -0.95
N LEU A 27 1.77 5.42 -0.61
CA LEU A 27 0.97 4.37 -1.23
C LEU A 27 -0.51 4.53 -0.87
N LEU A 28 -0.80 4.87 0.37
CA LEU A 28 -2.19 5.09 0.79
C LEU A 28 -2.82 6.23 0.02
N LYS A 29 -2.07 7.33 -0.15
CA LYS A 29 -2.57 8.47 -0.93
C LYS A 29 -2.88 8.08 -2.36
N TYR A 30 -1.98 7.33 -3.00
CA TYR A 30 -2.20 6.91 -4.38
C TYR A 30 -3.40 5.99 -4.50
N MET A 31 -3.55 5.06 -3.57
CA MET A 31 -4.71 4.17 -3.57
C MET A 31 -6.00 4.96 -3.41
N ALA A 32 -6.00 5.91 -2.49
CA ALA A 32 -7.17 6.75 -2.26
C ALA A 32 -7.52 7.56 -3.51
N GLU A 33 -6.52 8.07 -4.21
CA GLU A 33 -6.75 8.82 -5.44
C GLU A 33 -7.35 7.94 -6.54
N ILE A 34 -6.87 6.71 -6.65
CA ILE A 34 -7.42 5.77 -7.62
C ILE A 34 -8.88 5.52 -7.32
N TRP A 35 -9.22 5.27 -6.07
CA TRP A 35 -10.58 5.00 -5.66
C TRP A 35 -11.50 6.20 -5.84
N GLU A 36 -11.02 7.38 -5.46
CA GLU A 36 -11.83 8.60 -5.63
C GLU A 36 -12.13 8.88 -7.09
N THR A 37 -11.12 8.72 -7.94
CA THR A 37 -11.30 8.93 -9.36
C THR A 37 -12.32 7.95 -9.93
N LYS A 38 -12.24 6.70 -9.51
CA LYS A 38 -13.15 5.67 -9.97
C LYS A 38 -14.60 6.02 -9.60
N MET A 39 -14.79 6.42 -8.35
CA MET A 39 -16.13 6.75 -7.86
C MET A 39 -16.73 7.94 -8.61
N LYS A 40 -15.90 8.94 -8.87
CA LYS A 40 -16.40 10.14 -9.54
C LYS A 40 -16.69 9.96 -11.01
N LYS A 41 -15.79 9.25 -11.71
CA LYS A 41 -15.91 9.11 -13.16
C LYS A 41 -16.92 8.05 -13.57
N GLU A 42 -17.01 6.98 -12.82
CA GLU A 42 -17.86 5.86 -13.21
C GLU A 42 -19.10 5.71 -12.35
N GLU A 43 -19.23 6.59 -11.37
CA GLU A 43 -20.37 6.59 -10.47
C GLU A 43 -20.64 5.22 -9.86
N VAL A 44 -19.56 4.49 -9.57
CA VAL A 44 -19.66 3.17 -8.98
C VAL A 44 -19.52 3.26 -7.48
N SER A 45 -20.13 2.32 -6.78
CA SER A 45 -20.01 2.23 -5.34
C SER A 45 -19.01 1.16 -4.91
N GLU A 46 -18.58 0.33 -5.86
CA GLU A 46 -17.60 -0.70 -5.57
C GLU A 46 -16.23 -0.28 -6.08
N LEU A 47 -15.23 -0.45 -5.23
CA LEU A 47 -13.87 -0.03 -5.55
C LEU A 47 -13.03 -1.23 -5.95
N PRO A 48 -12.11 -1.03 -6.88
CA PRO A 48 -11.23 -2.13 -7.28
C PRO A 48 -10.26 -2.49 -6.16
N ILE A 49 -9.81 -3.73 -6.16
CA ILE A 49 -8.76 -4.14 -5.26
C ILE A 49 -7.44 -3.61 -5.82
N VAL A 50 -6.68 -2.93 -4.97
CA VAL A 50 -5.39 -2.37 -5.36
C VAL A 50 -4.32 -2.98 -4.48
N ILE A 51 -3.32 -3.59 -5.09
CA ILE A 51 -2.19 -4.16 -4.36
C ILE A 51 -0.96 -3.31 -4.63
N PRO A 52 -0.41 -2.67 -3.60
CA PRO A 52 0.78 -1.85 -3.80
C PRO A 52 2.04 -2.69 -3.84
N LEU A 53 2.91 -2.38 -4.78
CA LEU A 53 4.18 -3.08 -4.97
C LEU A 53 5.29 -2.05 -5.11
N VAL A 54 6.28 -2.13 -4.22
CA VAL A 54 7.44 -1.26 -4.27
C VAL A 54 8.61 -2.02 -4.89
N VAL A 55 9.19 -1.44 -5.91
CA VAL A 55 10.42 -1.97 -6.51
C VAL A 55 11.56 -1.05 -6.06
N TYR A 56 12.45 -1.60 -5.27
CA TYR A 56 13.53 -0.85 -4.67
C TYR A 56 14.88 -1.34 -5.16
N HIS A 57 15.69 -0.42 -5.67
CA HIS A 57 17.07 -0.76 -6.03
C HIS A 57 18.02 0.35 -5.61
N GLY A 58 18.10 0.54 -4.30
CA GLY A 58 19.07 1.44 -3.72
C GLY A 58 20.33 0.70 -3.29
N GLU A 59 21.21 1.42 -2.63
CA GLU A 59 22.48 0.87 -2.21
C GLU A 59 22.42 0.19 -0.85
N SER A 60 21.53 0.64 0.02
CA SER A 60 21.35 0.04 1.33
C SER A 60 20.12 -0.84 1.34
N LYS A 61 20.04 -1.70 2.34
CA LYS A 61 18.88 -2.57 2.45
C LYS A 61 17.65 -1.79 2.92
N TRP A 62 16.51 -2.23 2.44
CA TRP A 62 15.23 -1.67 2.88
C TRP A 62 14.94 -2.20 4.26
N ARG A 63 14.79 -1.30 5.24
CA ARG A 63 14.61 -1.72 6.63
C ARG A 63 13.31 -1.21 7.24
N PHE A 64 12.44 -0.61 6.45
CA PHE A 64 11.17 -0.13 6.94
C PHE A 64 10.15 -1.26 7.01
N PRO A 65 9.16 -1.16 7.90
CA PRO A 65 8.08 -2.14 7.93
C PRO A 65 7.37 -2.24 6.59
N LEU A 66 6.80 -3.40 6.30
CA LEU A 66 6.12 -3.65 5.04
C LEU A 66 4.60 -3.47 5.18
N HIS A 67 4.17 -2.77 6.20
CA HIS A 67 2.76 -2.47 6.42
C HIS A 67 2.64 -1.16 7.18
N LEU A 68 1.53 -0.45 6.92
CA LEU A 68 1.32 0.85 7.54
C LEU A 68 1.33 0.77 9.06
N GLY A 69 0.72 -0.29 9.62
CA GLY A 69 0.69 -0.47 11.07
C GLY A 69 2.05 -0.44 11.71
N GLY A 70 3.08 -0.91 10.99
CA GLY A 70 4.45 -0.91 11.52
C GLY A 70 5.02 0.49 11.74
N PHE A 71 4.40 1.51 11.13
CA PHE A 71 4.82 2.90 11.32
C PHE A 71 4.01 3.61 12.40
N LEU A 72 2.95 2.97 12.90
CA LEU A 72 2.11 3.57 13.92
C LEU A 72 2.68 3.28 15.30
N ASN A 73 2.86 4.33 16.08
CA ASN A 73 3.43 4.19 17.42
C ASN A 73 2.50 3.37 18.32
N GLY A 74 3.01 2.26 18.83
CA GLY A 74 2.24 1.40 19.74
C GLY A 74 1.30 0.42 19.07
N PHE A 75 1.36 0.31 17.75
CA PHE A 75 0.42 -0.56 17.01
C PHE A 75 0.48 -2.00 17.51
N GLU A 76 1.70 -2.53 17.68
CA GLU A 76 1.85 -3.95 18.05
C GLU A 76 1.35 -4.26 19.47
N GLU A 77 1.33 -3.25 20.35
CA GLU A 77 0.86 -3.43 21.72
C GLU A 77 -0.65 -3.30 21.85
N MET A 78 -1.34 -2.91 20.79
CA MET A 78 -2.79 -2.76 20.83
C MET A 78 -3.46 -4.11 20.75
N PRO A 79 -4.56 -4.32 21.49
CA PRO A 79 -5.32 -5.55 21.33
C PRO A 79 -5.99 -5.61 19.96
N GLN A 80 -6.30 -6.81 19.52
CA GLN A 80 -6.84 -7.00 18.17
C GLN A 80 -8.10 -6.18 17.93
N HIS A 81 -8.97 -6.05 18.92
CA HIS A 81 -10.21 -5.31 18.73
C HIS A 81 -9.99 -3.80 18.56
N VAL A 82 -8.84 -3.28 18.99
CA VAL A 82 -8.48 -1.90 18.74
C VAL A 82 -7.84 -1.77 17.35
N LYS A 83 -7.02 -2.75 16.98
CA LYS A 83 -6.34 -2.73 15.68
C LYS A 83 -7.34 -2.69 14.51
N GLU A 84 -8.53 -3.21 14.72
CA GLU A 84 -9.56 -3.20 13.68
C GLU A 84 -9.98 -1.80 13.25
N TYR A 85 -9.77 -0.82 14.11
CA TYR A 85 -10.12 0.56 13.82
C TYR A 85 -8.95 1.38 13.25
N LEU A 86 -7.77 0.79 13.22
CA LEU A 86 -6.58 1.51 12.79
C LEU A 86 -6.32 1.23 11.32
N PRO A 87 -5.94 2.26 10.55
CA PRO A 87 -5.63 2.04 9.14
C PRO A 87 -4.38 1.17 9.01
N ASN A 88 -4.49 0.11 8.27
CA ASN A 88 -3.35 -0.77 8.04
C ASN A 88 -3.53 -1.47 6.70
N PHE A 89 -2.44 -1.64 5.99
CA PHE A 89 -2.37 -2.45 4.79
C PHE A 89 -0.92 -2.86 4.62
N HIS A 90 -0.71 -3.95 3.90
CA HIS A 90 0.62 -4.42 3.56
C HIS A 90 0.95 -4.05 2.12
N TYR A 91 2.22 -3.86 1.86
CA TYR A 91 2.68 -3.69 0.49
C TYR A 91 3.75 -4.75 0.20
N LEU A 92 3.86 -5.10 -1.09
CA LEU A 92 4.88 -6.03 -1.53
C LEU A 92 6.16 -5.27 -1.78
N LEU A 93 7.28 -5.88 -1.45
CA LEU A 93 8.58 -5.27 -1.70
C LEU A 93 9.42 -6.19 -2.57
N TYR A 94 9.86 -5.67 -3.68
CA TYR A 94 10.82 -6.35 -4.54
C TYR A 94 12.14 -5.61 -4.35
N ASP A 95 12.99 -6.18 -3.51
CA ASP A 95 14.24 -5.53 -3.11
C ASP A 95 15.39 -6.01 -4.00
N LEU A 96 15.86 -5.10 -4.83
CA LEU A 96 16.97 -5.36 -5.74
C LEU A 96 18.26 -4.69 -5.26
N SER A 97 18.34 -4.33 -3.98
CA SER A 97 19.53 -3.67 -3.45
C SER A 97 20.74 -4.58 -3.50
N GLU A 98 21.89 -3.95 -3.60
CA GLU A 98 23.14 -4.68 -3.70
C GLU A 98 23.71 -5.11 -2.37
#